data_af01f3f533115fb22f6ff6e2f3894585
#
_entry.id   af01f3f533115fb22f6ff6e2f3894585
#
_cell.length_a   1.000
_cell.length_b   1.000
_cell.length_c   1.000
_cell.angle_alpha   90.00
_cell.angle_beta   90.00
_cell.angle_gamma   90.00
#
_symmetry.space_group_name_H-M   'P 1'
#
loop_
_entity.id
_entity.type
_entity.pdbx_description
1 polymer ?
#
loop_
_entity_poly.entity_id
_entity_poly.type
_entity_poly.pdbx_seq_one_letter_code
_entity_poly.pdbx_strand_id
1 'polypeptide(L)'
;MSDNNYNTIVVGGGIAGLTAAVYQARAGRKVLLIEKNEVCGGLVNTFSSDGFRFDAGVRALLDAGIILTMLKDLKIDLDTVKSHVSLGIGNDIINIDSIESLKTYADLLKKHFPQNSEEIDHLIKVIRKIMHHMDVLYGIENPVFKDLKRDLPFVFRKILPWFPRFLVTVRKINKMKAPVETYLEGFISNPALRDIIAQHFFKNTPSFFALSYFSLYLDYFYPSGGVGKLSDALTQKVISFGGEIKTRTLVTSLDPASRSVIDADGNTYHYEQLIWAADLKRLYTMSNTKNLPPAHREKMAAMTSKLLQHRGGDSVFTLFLQVNLPAETFGNIAHGHFFYTPSDKGLGEVHRTELDQLLEKFPEVSQEEVLTWLDRYIGLNTFEISIPALKDPSMAPEGKTGMIVSLLAEYELFKKIQEAGWLKEFTLAFETKMIQVLNDSVYPMLRDHLIGQFSFTPLSIEQRVGSSEGGITGWAFGESMPVIDKIQIADRSVNTPIPHVYQAGQWVYSPGGVPMSILTGKLASDKVLKKKVER
;
A
#
# COMPACT_ATOMS: atom_id res chain seq x y z
N MET A 1 13.60 24.01 30.54
CA MET A 1 12.95 22.71 30.24
C MET A 1 11.94 22.98 29.13
N SER A 2 12.08 22.34 27.95
CA SER A 2 11.07 22.48 26.90
C SER A 2 9.73 21.98 27.44
N ASP A 3 8.69 22.76 27.24
CA ASP A 3 7.34 22.38 27.63
C ASP A 3 6.85 21.23 26.71
N ASN A 4 7.00 19.99 27.17
CA ASN A 4 6.62 18.76 26.45
C ASN A 4 5.10 18.51 26.47
N ASN A 5 4.29 19.56 26.62
CA ASN A 5 2.83 19.49 26.57
C ASN A 5 2.33 19.92 25.20
N TYR A 6 1.53 19.08 24.55
CA TYR A 6 0.97 19.29 23.21
C TYR A 6 -0.56 19.15 23.20
N ASN A 7 -1.23 19.93 22.37
CA ASN A 7 -2.67 19.71 22.16
C ASN A 7 -2.90 18.39 21.42
N THR A 8 -2.02 18.07 20.45
CA THR A 8 -2.11 16.82 19.72
C THR A 8 -0.72 16.23 19.52
N ILE A 9 -0.55 14.96 19.88
CA ILE A 9 0.59 14.15 19.46
C ILE A 9 0.14 13.20 18.35
N VAL A 10 0.92 13.11 17.27
CA VAL A 10 0.74 12.14 16.18
C VAL A 10 1.93 11.19 16.21
N VAL A 11 1.68 9.89 16.34
CA VAL A 11 2.72 8.86 16.35
C VAL A 11 2.72 8.12 15.02
N GLY A 12 3.82 8.21 14.29
CA GLY A 12 4.03 7.67 12.95
C GLY A 12 3.98 8.75 11.87
N GLY A 13 5.10 8.97 11.19
CA GLY A 13 5.29 9.97 10.13
C GLY A 13 4.98 9.47 8.72
N GLY A 14 4.21 8.37 8.57
CA GLY A 14 3.68 7.96 7.27
C GLY A 14 2.62 8.93 6.74
N ILE A 15 2.13 8.68 5.52
CA ILE A 15 1.20 9.60 4.83
C ILE A 15 -0.06 9.91 5.66
N ALA A 16 -0.57 8.96 6.46
CA ALA A 16 -1.72 9.15 7.33
C ALA A 16 -1.42 10.11 8.49
N GLY A 17 -0.26 9.92 9.16
CA GLY A 17 0.18 10.78 10.26
C GLY A 17 0.51 12.19 9.79
N LEU A 18 1.20 12.32 8.65
CA LEU A 18 1.46 13.63 8.02
C LEU A 18 0.16 14.35 7.69
N THR A 19 -0.83 13.64 7.13
CA THR A 19 -2.16 14.21 6.88
C THR A 19 -2.83 14.66 8.18
N ALA A 20 -2.84 13.83 9.22
CA ALA A 20 -3.42 14.21 10.49
C ALA A 20 -2.72 15.43 11.10
N ALA A 21 -1.38 15.43 11.11
CA ALA A 21 -0.58 16.51 11.69
C ALA A 21 -0.78 17.85 10.96
N VAL A 22 -0.81 17.84 9.62
CA VAL A 22 -0.98 19.08 8.85
C VAL A 22 -2.34 19.74 9.12
N TYR A 23 -3.41 18.94 9.25
CA TYR A 23 -4.74 19.50 9.56
C TYR A 23 -4.86 19.98 10.99
N GLN A 24 -4.20 19.36 11.96
CA GLN A 24 -4.12 19.85 13.34
C GLN A 24 -3.33 21.15 13.43
N ALA A 25 -2.14 21.21 12.79
CA ALA A 25 -1.30 22.41 12.77
C ALA A 25 -2.01 23.59 12.06
N ARG A 26 -2.68 23.34 10.93
CA ARG A 26 -3.50 24.34 10.22
C ARG A 26 -4.62 24.92 11.10
N ALA A 27 -5.15 24.12 12.01
CA ALA A 27 -6.17 24.55 12.97
C ALA A 27 -5.60 25.32 14.19
N GLY A 28 -4.30 25.62 14.20
CA GLY A 28 -3.64 26.37 15.29
C GLY A 28 -3.38 25.54 16.55
N ARG A 29 -3.40 24.20 16.47
CA ARG A 29 -3.05 23.33 17.59
C ARG A 29 -1.54 23.23 17.74
N LYS A 30 -1.02 23.16 18.99
CA LYS A 30 0.36 22.78 19.26
C LYS A 30 0.52 21.29 19.00
N VAL A 31 1.13 20.94 17.86
CA VAL A 31 1.24 19.57 17.36
C VAL A 31 2.67 19.08 17.41
N LEU A 32 2.87 17.86 17.90
CA LEU A 32 4.11 17.08 17.75
C LEU A 32 3.82 15.83 16.91
N LEU A 33 4.54 15.65 15.80
CA LEU A 33 4.59 14.40 15.07
C LEU A 33 5.89 13.68 15.43
N ILE A 34 5.78 12.41 15.84
CA ILE A 34 6.92 11.56 16.23
C ILE A 34 7.09 10.45 15.18
N GLU A 35 8.28 10.35 14.59
CA GLU A 35 8.67 9.34 13.60
C GLU A 35 9.94 8.61 14.04
N LYS A 36 9.93 7.27 13.98
CA LYS A 36 11.09 6.44 14.36
C LYS A 36 12.26 6.55 13.39
N ASN A 37 11.98 6.73 12.11
CA ASN A 37 13.00 6.85 11.08
C ASN A 37 13.56 8.27 10.97
N GLU A 38 14.60 8.42 10.19
CA GLU A 38 15.25 9.70 9.91
C GLU A 38 14.36 10.66 9.11
N VAL A 39 13.51 10.12 8.24
CA VAL A 39 12.61 10.87 7.37
C VAL A 39 11.18 10.36 7.49
N CYS A 40 10.23 11.25 7.30
CA CYS A 40 8.82 10.91 7.20
C CYS A 40 8.50 10.29 5.81
N GLY A 41 7.33 9.66 5.68
CA GLY A 41 6.80 9.12 4.43
C GLY A 41 6.37 7.67 4.53
N GLY A 42 7.02 6.86 5.35
CA GLY A 42 6.73 5.42 5.45
C GLY A 42 6.90 4.73 4.10
N LEU A 43 5.83 4.10 3.58
CA LEU A 43 5.83 3.46 2.25
C LEU A 43 5.67 4.46 1.09
N VAL A 44 5.38 5.73 1.35
CA VAL A 44 5.35 6.81 0.35
C VAL A 44 6.64 7.61 0.48
N ASN A 45 7.74 7.02 0.07
CA ASN A 45 9.08 7.59 0.21
C ASN A 45 9.95 7.28 -1.00
N THR A 46 10.92 8.14 -1.26
CA THR A 46 11.95 7.99 -2.31
C THR A 46 13.32 8.15 -1.64
N PHE A 47 14.26 7.29 -1.94
CA PHE A 47 15.63 7.34 -1.40
C PHE A 47 16.67 7.31 -2.53
N SER A 48 17.89 7.69 -2.21
CA SER A 48 19.01 7.70 -3.16
C SER A 48 20.04 6.63 -2.80
N SER A 49 20.61 5.98 -3.83
CA SER A 49 21.75 5.08 -3.73
C SER A 49 22.62 5.25 -4.97
N ASP A 50 23.90 5.62 -4.78
CA ASP A 50 24.90 5.77 -5.83
C ASP A 50 24.47 6.66 -7.01
N GLY A 51 23.73 7.73 -6.72
CA GLY A 51 23.20 8.68 -7.70
C GLY A 51 21.87 8.27 -8.33
N PHE A 52 21.40 7.05 -8.12
CA PHE A 52 20.05 6.61 -8.49
C PHE A 52 19.04 6.99 -7.41
N ARG A 53 17.80 7.23 -7.81
CA ARG A 53 16.68 7.48 -6.91
C ARG A 53 15.62 6.40 -7.10
N PHE A 54 15.22 5.79 -6.00
CA PHE A 54 14.28 4.68 -5.97
C PHE A 54 13.09 4.98 -5.07
N ASP A 55 11.90 4.59 -5.52
CA ASP A 55 10.72 4.61 -4.67
C ASP A 55 10.72 3.40 -3.73
N ALA A 56 10.59 3.66 -2.42
CA ALA A 56 10.77 2.63 -1.39
C ALA A 56 9.56 1.69 -1.23
N GLY A 57 8.36 2.15 -1.58
CA GLY A 57 7.12 1.37 -1.41
C GLY A 57 6.21 1.46 -2.62
N VAL A 58 5.35 2.48 -2.72
CA VAL A 58 4.44 2.65 -3.85
C VAL A 58 5.18 3.07 -5.12
N ARG A 59 4.69 2.64 -6.29
CA ARG A 59 5.33 2.90 -7.60
C ARG A 59 4.64 4.00 -8.40
N ALA A 60 3.41 4.32 -8.05
CA ALA A 60 2.59 5.39 -8.57
C ALA A 60 1.54 5.77 -7.53
N LEU A 61 0.93 6.94 -7.69
CA LEU A 61 -0.14 7.41 -6.82
C LEU A 61 -1.47 7.29 -7.57
N LEU A 62 -2.52 6.92 -6.83
CA LEU A 62 -3.90 6.89 -7.29
C LEU A 62 -4.67 8.02 -6.62
N ASP A 63 -5.32 8.90 -7.38
CA ASP A 63 -6.04 10.03 -6.80
C ASP A 63 -7.27 9.61 -6.00
N ALA A 64 -8.12 8.78 -6.57
CA ALA A 64 -9.40 8.35 -5.98
C ALA A 64 -10.25 9.54 -5.45
N GLY A 65 -10.13 10.74 -6.05
CA GLY A 65 -10.77 11.97 -5.60
C GLY A 65 -10.29 12.49 -4.24
N ILE A 66 -9.19 11.98 -3.72
CA ILE A 66 -8.68 12.24 -2.36
C ILE A 66 -7.39 13.04 -2.39
N ILE A 67 -6.35 12.56 -3.09
CA ILE A 67 -5.00 13.14 -3.02
C ILE A 67 -4.99 14.55 -3.59
N LEU A 68 -5.45 14.71 -4.82
CA LEU A 68 -5.48 16.03 -5.49
C LEU A 68 -6.44 17.00 -4.79
N THR A 69 -7.55 16.48 -4.24
CA THR A 69 -8.47 17.29 -3.43
C THR A 69 -7.82 17.78 -2.14
N MET A 70 -7.06 16.93 -1.44
CA MET A 70 -6.28 17.31 -0.27
C MET A 70 -5.21 18.35 -0.60
N LEU A 71 -4.43 18.13 -1.67
CA LEU A 71 -3.38 19.06 -2.11
C LEU A 71 -3.96 20.45 -2.41
N LYS A 72 -5.09 20.50 -3.11
CA LYS A 72 -5.82 21.74 -3.39
C LYS A 72 -6.30 22.44 -2.11
N ASP A 73 -6.88 21.70 -1.15
CA ASP A 73 -7.33 22.24 0.13
C ASP A 73 -6.17 22.79 0.96
N LEU A 74 -5.00 22.14 0.93
CA LEU A 74 -3.80 22.57 1.63
C LEU A 74 -2.97 23.61 0.86
N LYS A 75 -3.36 23.96 -0.37
CA LYS A 75 -2.60 24.83 -1.27
C LYS A 75 -1.16 24.32 -1.45
N ILE A 76 -1.05 23.05 -1.76
CA ILE A 76 0.20 22.39 -2.14
C ILE A 76 0.18 22.21 -3.65
N ASP A 77 1.17 22.76 -4.31
CA ASP A 77 1.45 22.52 -5.72
C ASP A 77 2.47 21.37 -5.83
N LEU A 78 2.11 20.33 -6.56
CA LEU A 78 2.92 19.14 -6.77
C LEU A 78 2.98 18.87 -8.26
N ASP A 79 4.15 19.05 -8.85
CA ASP A 79 4.37 18.70 -10.25
C ASP A 79 4.24 17.20 -10.44
N THR A 80 3.41 16.79 -11.40
CA THR A 80 3.07 15.39 -11.62
C THR A 80 2.95 15.06 -13.11
N VAL A 81 3.32 13.83 -13.45
CA VAL A 81 3.13 13.25 -14.78
C VAL A 81 2.18 12.06 -14.69
N LYS A 82 1.51 11.72 -15.81
CA LYS A 82 0.72 10.49 -15.88
C LYS A 82 1.66 9.28 -15.80
N SER A 83 1.30 8.27 -15.00
CA SER A 83 2.05 7.02 -14.92
C SER A 83 1.33 5.95 -15.75
N HIS A 84 1.84 5.70 -16.94
CA HIS A 84 1.31 4.69 -17.84
C HIS A 84 1.69 3.28 -17.39
N VAL A 85 0.82 2.31 -17.65
CA VAL A 85 0.99 0.91 -17.25
C VAL A 85 1.07 0.01 -18.49
N SER A 86 1.94 -0.99 -18.43
CA SER A 86 1.97 -2.10 -19.39
C SER A 86 1.65 -3.41 -18.69
N LEU A 87 1.04 -4.35 -19.42
CA LEU A 87 0.83 -5.74 -19.00
C LEU A 87 1.51 -6.66 -20.00
N GLY A 88 2.16 -7.74 -19.52
CA GLY A 88 2.86 -8.69 -20.37
C GLY A 88 2.68 -10.13 -19.92
N ILE A 89 2.55 -11.05 -20.89
CA ILE A 89 2.58 -12.50 -20.69
C ILE A 89 3.56 -13.08 -21.71
N GLY A 90 4.65 -13.68 -21.24
CA GLY A 90 5.71 -14.16 -22.12
C GLY A 90 6.27 -13.04 -23.00
N ASN A 91 6.19 -13.21 -24.32
CA ASN A 91 6.67 -12.21 -25.28
C ASN A 91 5.61 -11.18 -25.71
N ASP A 92 4.40 -11.29 -25.19
CA ASP A 92 3.29 -10.44 -25.60
C ASP A 92 3.08 -9.33 -24.57
N ILE A 93 3.27 -8.08 -24.99
CA ILE A 93 3.17 -6.90 -24.14
C ILE A 93 2.15 -5.94 -24.72
N ILE A 94 1.29 -5.38 -23.87
CA ILE A 94 0.30 -4.39 -24.22
C ILE A 94 0.40 -3.16 -23.31
N ASN A 95 0.01 -2.01 -23.82
CA ASN A 95 -0.07 -0.76 -23.08
C ASN A 95 -1.52 -0.45 -22.67
N ILE A 96 -1.68 0.02 -21.44
CA ILE A 96 -2.97 0.40 -20.87
C ILE A 96 -3.05 1.92 -20.81
N ASP A 97 -3.50 2.54 -21.90
CA ASP A 97 -3.52 3.99 -22.06
C ASP A 97 -4.94 4.58 -21.98
N SER A 98 -5.94 3.77 -22.28
CA SER A 98 -7.35 4.20 -22.32
C SER A 98 -8.30 3.02 -22.03
N ILE A 99 -9.60 3.31 -21.97
CA ILE A 99 -10.65 2.30 -21.78
C ILE A 99 -10.69 1.29 -22.95
N GLU A 100 -10.29 1.71 -24.15
CA GLU A 100 -10.19 0.86 -25.34
C GLU A 100 -9.14 -0.25 -25.15
N SER A 101 -8.13 -0.03 -24.30
CA SER A 101 -7.13 -1.04 -23.95
C SER A 101 -7.73 -2.29 -23.28
N LEU A 102 -8.98 -2.23 -22.81
CA LEU A 102 -9.72 -3.45 -22.39
C LEU A 102 -9.88 -4.46 -23.52
N LYS A 103 -10.02 -4.00 -24.77
CA LYS A 103 -10.06 -4.90 -25.93
C LYS A 103 -8.71 -5.55 -26.16
N THR A 104 -7.64 -4.76 -26.12
CA THR A 104 -6.26 -5.26 -26.27
C THR A 104 -5.92 -6.27 -25.15
N TYR A 105 -6.40 -6.03 -23.92
CA TYR A 105 -6.26 -6.98 -22.82
C TYR A 105 -7.02 -8.29 -23.06
N ALA A 106 -8.26 -8.20 -23.60
CA ALA A 106 -8.99 -9.39 -23.99
C ALA A 106 -8.26 -10.18 -25.09
N ASP A 107 -7.72 -9.48 -26.09
CA ASP A 107 -6.99 -10.10 -27.20
C ASP A 107 -5.71 -10.78 -26.69
N LEU A 108 -4.99 -10.16 -25.74
CA LEU A 108 -3.83 -10.77 -25.07
C LEU A 108 -4.21 -12.08 -24.37
N LEU A 109 -5.27 -12.07 -23.54
CA LEU A 109 -5.71 -13.27 -22.84
C LEU A 109 -6.19 -14.35 -23.80
N LYS A 110 -6.95 -13.99 -24.86
CA LYS A 110 -7.43 -14.96 -25.88
C LYS A 110 -6.32 -15.57 -26.69
N LYS A 111 -5.22 -14.86 -26.90
CA LYS A 111 -4.04 -15.39 -27.59
C LYS A 111 -3.41 -16.54 -26.80
N HIS A 112 -3.29 -16.41 -25.47
CA HIS A 112 -2.75 -17.43 -24.59
C HIS A 112 -3.77 -18.51 -24.20
N PHE A 113 -5.06 -18.16 -24.17
CA PHE A 113 -6.17 -19.05 -23.76
C PHE A 113 -7.31 -19.05 -24.80
N PRO A 114 -7.06 -19.52 -26.04
CA PRO A 114 -8.04 -19.41 -27.13
C PRO A 114 -9.31 -20.20 -26.87
N GLN A 115 -9.24 -21.30 -26.10
CA GLN A 115 -10.40 -22.14 -25.77
C GLN A 115 -11.34 -21.46 -24.74
N ASN A 116 -10.88 -20.42 -24.05
CA ASN A 116 -11.66 -19.70 -23.03
C ASN A 116 -12.17 -18.34 -23.53
N SER A 117 -12.27 -18.14 -24.85
CA SER A 117 -12.62 -16.84 -25.45
C SER A 117 -13.94 -16.27 -24.96
N GLU A 118 -14.98 -17.07 -24.77
CA GLU A 118 -16.30 -16.62 -24.26
C GLU A 118 -16.22 -16.22 -22.78
N GLU A 119 -15.45 -16.96 -21.97
CA GLU A 119 -15.22 -16.67 -20.56
C GLU A 119 -14.45 -15.35 -20.40
N ILE A 120 -13.46 -15.11 -21.27
CA ILE A 120 -12.71 -13.86 -21.33
C ILE A 120 -13.64 -12.70 -21.72
N ASP A 121 -14.51 -12.85 -22.70
CA ASP A 121 -15.50 -11.83 -23.07
C ASP A 121 -16.45 -11.52 -21.90
N HIS A 122 -16.82 -12.54 -21.13
CA HIS A 122 -17.60 -12.34 -19.91
C HIS A 122 -16.80 -11.54 -18.85
N LEU A 123 -15.55 -11.89 -18.60
CA LEU A 123 -14.64 -11.16 -17.70
C LEU A 123 -14.57 -9.67 -18.08
N ILE A 124 -14.37 -9.36 -19.35
CA ILE A 124 -14.28 -7.97 -19.82
C ILE A 124 -15.59 -7.19 -19.56
N LYS A 125 -16.74 -7.83 -19.73
CA LYS A 125 -18.03 -7.19 -19.37
C LYS A 125 -18.13 -6.92 -17.87
N VAL A 126 -17.62 -7.83 -17.03
CA VAL A 126 -17.57 -7.65 -15.57
C VAL A 126 -16.63 -6.49 -15.21
N ILE A 127 -15.42 -6.47 -15.76
CA ILE A 127 -14.43 -5.38 -15.51
C ILE A 127 -15.06 -4.03 -15.91
N ARG A 128 -15.64 -3.92 -17.11
CA ARG A 128 -16.29 -2.67 -17.57
C ARG A 128 -17.41 -2.19 -16.64
N LYS A 129 -18.20 -3.12 -16.09
CA LYS A 129 -19.24 -2.80 -15.11
C LYS A 129 -18.65 -2.30 -13.79
N ILE A 130 -17.53 -2.89 -13.35
CA ILE A 130 -16.83 -2.46 -12.14
C ILE A 130 -16.21 -1.08 -12.35
N MET A 131 -15.59 -0.82 -13.51
CA MET A 131 -15.05 0.51 -13.84
C MET A 131 -16.13 1.60 -13.71
N HIS A 132 -17.35 1.35 -14.23
CA HIS A 132 -18.46 2.28 -14.03
C HIS A 132 -18.82 2.49 -12.55
N HIS A 133 -18.66 1.47 -11.69
CA HIS A 133 -18.85 1.63 -10.26
C HIS A 133 -17.72 2.44 -9.62
N MET A 134 -16.48 2.30 -10.11
CA MET A 134 -15.33 3.09 -9.67
C MET A 134 -15.51 4.58 -9.99
N ASP A 135 -15.99 4.91 -11.19
CA ASP A 135 -16.33 6.29 -11.57
C ASP A 135 -17.35 6.92 -10.62
N VAL A 136 -18.33 6.14 -10.16
CA VAL A 136 -19.30 6.62 -9.17
C VAL A 136 -18.65 6.82 -7.80
N LEU A 137 -17.75 5.93 -7.37
CA LEU A 137 -17.12 6.00 -6.04
C LEU A 137 -16.10 7.13 -5.94
N TYR A 138 -15.27 7.26 -6.95
CA TYR A 138 -14.05 8.08 -6.93
C TYR A 138 -14.07 9.25 -7.92
N GLY A 139 -15.06 9.32 -8.81
CA GLY A 139 -15.17 10.35 -9.84
C GLY A 139 -15.59 11.73 -9.34
N ILE A 140 -15.59 11.97 -8.02
CA ILE A 140 -15.83 13.30 -7.43
C ILE A 140 -14.73 13.65 -6.44
N GLU A 141 -14.46 14.95 -6.29
CA GLU A 141 -13.62 15.46 -5.21
C GLU A 141 -14.23 15.04 -3.86
N ASN A 142 -13.42 14.40 -3.00
CA ASN A 142 -13.95 13.82 -1.76
C ASN A 142 -14.47 14.93 -0.81
N PRO A 143 -15.74 14.87 -0.39
CA PRO A 143 -16.36 15.92 0.44
C PRO A 143 -15.67 16.17 1.79
N VAL A 144 -14.93 15.18 2.32
CA VAL A 144 -14.21 15.29 3.60
C VAL A 144 -13.13 16.39 3.57
N PHE A 145 -12.59 16.70 2.39
CA PHE A 145 -11.56 17.73 2.20
C PHE A 145 -12.14 19.09 1.76
N LYS A 146 -13.47 19.27 1.83
CA LYS A 146 -14.12 20.50 1.39
C LYS A 146 -14.92 21.15 2.52
N ASP A 147 -14.96 22.48 2.52
CA ASP A 147 -15.88 23.25 3.38
C ASP A 147 -17.28 23.30 2.75
N LEU A 148 -18.07 22.25 3.01
CA LEU A 148 -19.41 22.10 2.43
C LEU A 148 -20.37 23.24 2.83
N LYS A 149 -20.10 23.98 3.92
CA LYS A 149 -20.92 25.12 4.34
C LYS A 149 -20.67 26.33 3.45
N ARG A 150 -19.47 26.45 2.90
CA ARG A 150 -19.08 27.56 2.03
C ARG A 150 -19.18 27.22 0.55
N ASP A 151 -19.06 25.93 0.17
CA ASP A 151 -19.15 25.47 -1.22
C ASP A 151 -20.53 24.89 -1.55
N LEU A 152 -21.59 25.70 -1.39
CA LEU A 152 -22.95 25.32 -1.74
C LEU A 152 -23.12 24.89 -3.22
N PRO A 153 -22.47 25.53 -4.21
CA PRO A 153 -22.51 25.05 -5.57
C PRO A 153 -22.04 23.61 -5.74
N PHE A 154 -20.99 23.19 -5.03
CA PHE A 154 -20.50 21.80 -5.03
C PHE A 154 -21.54 20.85 -4.41
N VAL A 155 -22.20 21.25 -3.32
CA VAL A 155 -23.23 20.44 -2.66
C VAL A 155 -24.40 20.20 -3.63
N PHE A 156 -24.97 21.27 -4.23
CA PHE A 156 -26.17 21.14 -5.08
C PHE A 156 -25.89 20.53 -6.45
N ARG A 157 -24.74 20.85 -7.07
CA ARG A 157 -24.43 20.41 -8.45
C ARG A 157 -23.68 19.07 -8.52
N LYS A 158 -22.97 18.68 -7.46
CA LYS A 158 -22.14 17.47 -7.44
C LYS A 158 -22.64 16.45 -6.43
N ILE A 159 -22.75 16.79 -5.13
CA ILE A 159 -23.09 15.81 -4.08
C ILE A 159 -24.53 15.32 -4.21
N LEU A 160 -25.52 16.20 -4.32
CA LEU A 160 -26.93 15.79 -4.36
C LEU A 160 -27.27 14.85 -5.53
N PRO A 161 -26.85 15.10 -6.79
CA PRO A 161 -27.08 14.15 -7.88
C PRO A 161 -26.28 12.86 -7.79
N TRP A 162 -25.11 12.91 -7.14
CA TRP A 162 -24.20 11.78 -6.97
C TRP A 162 -24.67 10.82 -5.87
N PHE A 163 -25.20 11.33 -4.77
CA PHE A 163 -25.46 10.56 -3.55
C PHE A 163 -26.40 9.34 -3.75
N PRO A 164 -27.51 9.41 -4.50
CA PRO A 164 -28.33 8.24 -4.78
C PRO A 164 -27.56 7.16 -5.57
N ARG A 165 -26.77 7.57 -6.57
CA ARG A 165 -25.92 6.65 -7.35
C ARG A 165 -24.88 5.97 -6.47
N PHE A 166 -24.26 6.72 -5.58
CA PHE A 166 -23.32 6.20 -4.59
C PHE A 166 -23.95 5.12 -3.70
N LEU A 167 -25.14 5.35 -3.14
CA LEU A 167 -25.82 4.36 -2.30
C LEU A 167 -26.14 3.06 -3.06
N VAL A 168 -26.59 3.16 -4.30
CA VAL A 168 -26.85 1.99 -5.16
C VAL A 168 -25.56 1.25 -5.47
N THR A 169 -24.50 1.98 -5.83
CA THR A 169 -23.19 1.42 -6.16
C THR A 169 -22.61 0.68 -4.96
N VAL A 170 -22.60 1.28 -3.78
CA VAL A 170 -22.08 0.65 -2.57
C VAL A 170 -22.83 -0.64 -2.22
N ARG A 171 -24.16 -0.69 -2.41
CA ARG A 171 -24.93 -1.94 -2.21
C ARG A 171 -24.49 -3.05 -3.17
N LYS A 172 -24.16 -2.70 -4.42
CA LYS A 172 -23.69 -3.69 -5.43
C LYS A 172 -22.29 -4.19 -5.09
N ILE A 173 -21.38 -3.28 -4.72
CA ILE A 173 -20.00 -3.60 -4.37
C ILE A 173 -19.94 -4.50 -3.12
N ASN A 174 -20.76 -4.23 -2.12
CA ASN A 174 -20.81 -5.05 -0.91
C ASN A 174 -21.23 -6.51 -1.17
N LYS A 175 -21.74 -6.83 -2.36
CA LYS A 175 -22.01 -8.22 -2.80
C LYS A 175 -20.81 -8.89 -3.48
N MET A 176 -19.75 -8.13 -3.80
CA MET A 176 -18.56 -8.61 -4.50
C MET A 176 -17.36 -8.65 -3.55
N LYS A 177 -17.55 -9.23 -2.37
CA LYS A 177 -16.52 -9.35 -1.32
C LYS A 177 -15.80 -10.69 -1.32
N ALA A 178 -16.28 -11.67 -2.07
CA ALA A 178 -15.59 -12.95 -2.22
C ALA A 178 -14.16 -12.73 -2.76
N PRO A 179 -13.17 -13.53 -2.37
CA PRO A 179 -11.85 -13.54 -2.98
C PRO A 179 -11.95 -13.60 -4.50
N VAL A 180 -11.05 -12.90 -5.20
CA VAL A 180 -11.10 -12.85 -6.67
C VAL A 180 -10.93 -14.23 -7.29
N GLU A 181 -10.11 -15.08 -6.71
CA GLU A 181 -9.89 -16.46 -7.12
C GLU A 181 -11.21 -17.24 -7.13
N THR A 182 -11.93 -17.24 -6.00
CA THR A 182 -13.25 -17.89 -5.86
C THR A 182 -14.31 -17.27 -6.79
N TYR A 183 -14.27 -15.95 -6.99
CA TYR A 183 -15.19 -15.28 -7.88
C TYR A 183 -14.97 -15.71 -9.34
N LEU A 184 -13.72 -15.81 -9.78
CA LEU A 184 -13.36 -16.24 -11.13
C LEU A 184 -13.71 -17.71 -11.38
N GLU A 185 -13.61 -18.59 -10.39
CA GLU A 185 -14.04 -20.00 -10.45
C GLU A 185 -15.50 -20.15 -10.87
N GLY A 186 -16.32 -19.16 -10.56
CA GLY A 186 -17.76 -19.18 -10.92
C GLY A 186 -18.03 -19.10 -12.43
N PHE A 187 -17.06 -18.72 -13.27
CA PHE A 187 -17.27 -18.58 -14.72
C PHE A 187 -16.02 -18.77 -15.60
N ILE A 188 -14.82 -18.97 -15.03
CA ILE A 188 -13.60 -19.31 -15.75
C ILE A 188 -13.23 -20.75 -15.40
N SER A 189 -13.29 -21.64 -16.38
CA SER A 189 -13.00 -23.05 -16.21
C SER A 189 -11.51 -23.36 -16.10
N ASN A 190 -10.65 -22.61 -16.81
CA ASN A 190 -9.21 -22.83 -16.90
C ASN A 190 -8.49 -22.29 -15.65
N PRO A 191 -7.84 -23.15 -14.84
CA PRO A 191 -7.12 -22.72 -13.64
C PRO A 191 -5.97 -21.74 -13.92
N ALA A 192 -5.18 -21.99 -14.98
CA ALA A 192 -4.06 -21.12 -15.32
C ALA A 192 -4.51 -19.71 -15.71
N LEU A 193 -5.62 -19.59 -16.44
CA LEU A 193 -6.20 -18.27 -16.74
C LEU A 193 -6.66 -17.55 -15.48
N ARG A 194 -7.28 -18.26 -14.52
CA ARG A 194 -7.66 -17.67 -13.22
C ARG A 194 -6.45 -17.16 -12.47
N ASP A 195 -5.39 -17.97 -12.40
CA ASP A 195 -4.16 -17.62 -11.71
C ASP A 195 -3.47 -16.41 -12.35
N ILE A 196 -3.36 -16.36 -13.68
CA ILE A 196 -2.79 -15.21 -14.40
C ILE A 196 -3.54 -13.92 -14.09
N ILE A 197 -4.85 -13.97 -13.94
CA ILE A 197 -5.65 -12.79 -13.58
C ILE A 197 -5.47 -12.46 -12.08
N ALA A 198 -5.50 -13.46 -11.21
CA ALA A 198 -5.52 -13.26 -9.76
C ALA A 198 -4.14 -12.90 -9.18
N GLN A 199 -3.04 -13.42 -9.75
CA GLN A 199 -1.69 -13.24 -9.21
C GLN A 199 -1.12 -11.81 -9.35
N HIS A 200 -1.86 -10.90 -9.99
CA HIS A 200 -1.59 -9.46 -9.95
C HIS A 200 -1.94 -8.83 -8.59
N PHE A 201 -2.69 -9.54 -7.73
CA PHE A 201 -3.29 -8.99 -6.52
C PHE A 201 -2.82 -9.74 -5.28
N PHE A 202 -3.06 -9.14 -4.13
CA PHE A 202 -2.81 -9.77 -2.84
C PHE A 202 -3.70 -11.01 -2.65
N LYS A 203 -3.22 -11.97 -1.88
CA LYS A 203 -3.97 -13.20 -1.57
C LYS A 203 -5.36 -12.85 -1.00
N ASN A 204 -6.39 -13.52 -1.51
CA ASN A 204 -7.80 -13.31 -1.14
C ASN A 204 -8.32 -11.88 -1.34
N THR A 205 -7.74 -11.11 -2.25
CA THR A 205 -8.24 -9.76 -2.55
C THR A 205 -9.73 -9.82 -2.93
N PRO A 206 -10.59 -8.98 -2.32
CA PRO A 206 -12.01 -8.92 -2.68
C PRO A 206 -12.19 -8.67 -4.18
N SER A 207 -13.06 -9.44 -4.83
CA SER A 207 -13.22 -9.44 -6.29
C SER A 207 -13.54 -8.06 -6.86
N PHE A 208 -14.34 -7.25 -6.15
CA PHE A 208 -14.56 -5.87 -6.55
C PHE A 208 -13.25 -5.08 -6.65
N PHE A 209 -12.40 -5.17 -5.62
CA PHE A 209 -11.15 -4.42 -5.56
C PHE A 209 -10.15 -4.92 -6.61
N ALA A 210 -9.97 -6.24 -6.73
CA ALA A 210 -9.08 -6.83 -7.72
C ALA A 210 -9.49 -6.44 -9.16
N LEU A 211 -10.75 -6.65 -9.55
CA LEU A 211 -11.21 -6.36 -10.90
C LEU A 211 -11.41 -4.86 -11.20
N SER A 212 -11.22 -3.98 -10.19
CA SER A 212 -11.18 -2.53 -10.40
C SER A 212 -9.82 -2.01 -10.88
N TYR A 213 -8.77 -2.81 -10.81
CA TYR A 213 -7.39 -2.37 -11.10
C TYR A 213 -7.22 -1.81 -12.50
N PHE A 214 -7.96 -2.30 -13.50
CA PHE A 214 -7.91 -1.71 -14.83
C PHE A 214 -8.31 -0.22 -14.83
N SER A 215 -9.31 0.15 -14.03
CA SER A 215 -9.67 1.56 -13.81
C SER A 215 -8.54 2.32 -13.10
N LEU A 216 -7.90 1.67 -12.12
CA LEU A 216 -6.82 2.28 -11.34
C LEU A 216 -5.59 2.53 -12.21
N TYR A 217 -5.25 1.61 -13.13
CA TYR A 217 -4.14 1.79 -14.08
C TYR A 217 -4.30 3.03 -14.95
N LEU A 218 -5.52 3.38 -15.33
CA LEU A 218 -5.81 4.58 -16.12
C LEU A 218 -5.69 5.89 -15.32
N ASP A 219 -5.69 5.81 -13.99
CA ASP A 219 -5.76 6.96 -13.07
C ASP A 219 -4.44 7.21 -12.31
N TYR A 220 -3.40 6.41 -12.61
CA TYR A 220 -2.11 6.56 -11.97
C TYR A 220 -1.38 7.83 -12.39
N PHE A 221 -0.81 8.53 -11.41
CA PHE A 221 0.08 9.65 -11.61
C PHE A 221 1.36 9.51 -10.78
N TYR A 222 2.39 10.26 -11.16
CA TYR A 222 3.71 10.18 -10.54
C TYR A 222 4.27 11.59 -10.28
N PRO A 223 4.65 11.93 -9.05
CA PRO A 223 5.29 13.19 -8.74
C PRO A 223 6.70 13.29 -9.36
N SER A 224 7.03 14.41 -10.00
CA SER A 224 8.38 14.68 -10.46
C SER A 224 9.35 14.66 -9.27
N GLY A 225 10.41 13.86 -9.38
CA GLY A 225 11.36 13.60 -8.29
C GLY A 225 10.99 12.44 -7.37
N GLY A 226 9.98 11.61 -7.71
CA GLY A 226 9.61 10.41 -6.98
C GLY A 226 8.37 10.57 -6.09
N VAL A 227 7.79 9.43 -5.70
CA VAL A 227 6.55 9.42 -4.86
C VAL A 227 6.74 10.07 -3.50
N GLY A 228 7.97 10.09 -2.99
CA GLY A 228 8.32 10.74 -1.72
C GLY A 228 8.06 12.24 -1.69
N LYS A 229 7.98 12.90 -2.87
CA LYS A 229 7.65 14.33 -2.97
C LYS A 229 6.31 14.68 -2.33
N LEU A 230 5.34 13.76 -2.33
CA LEU A 230 4.08 13.94 -1.62
C LEU A 230 4.30 14.06 -0.10
N SER A 231 5.11 13.17 0.46
CA SER A 231 5.44 13.17 1.89
C SER A 231 6.30 14.38 2.27
N ASP A 232 7.26 14.76 1.43
CA ASP A 232 8.10 15.95 1.61
C ASP A 232 7.23 17.22 1.67
N ALA A 233 6.30 17.37 0.72
CA ALA A 233 5.40 18.52 0.66
C ALA A 233 4.50 18.62 1.89
N LEU A 234 3.95 17.51 2.37
CA LEU A 234 3.17 17.48 3.61
C LEU A 234 4.03 17.77 4.84
N THR A 235 5.26 17.25 4.92
CA THR A 235 6.22 17.52 6.00
C THR A 235 6.50 19.02 6.09
N GLN A 236 6.84 19.66 4.96
CA GLN A 236 7.06 21.10 4.91
C GLN A 236 5.80 21.89 5.29
N LYS A 237 4.63 21.38 4.92
CA LYS A 237 3.36 22.04 5.25
C LYS A 237 3.03 21.96 6.73
N VAL A 238 3.33 20.84 7.41
CA VAL A 238 3.22 20.73 8.88
C VAL A 238 4.07 21.79 9.54
N ILE A 239 5.35 21.91 9.14
CA ILE A 239 6.30 22.88 9.69
C ILE A 239 5.82 24.32 9.42
N SER A 240 5.35 24.62 8.21
CA SER A 240 4.88 25.96 7.82
C SER A 240 3.66 26.44 8.62
N PHE A 241 2.85 25.51 9.15
CA PHE A 241 1.75 25.79 10.05
C PHE A 241 2.14 25.79 11.55
N GLY A 242 3.44 25.69 11.87
CA GLY A 242 3.96 25.70 13.24
C GLY A 242 3.89 24.36 13.96
N GLY A 243 3.67 23.25 13.24
CA GLY A 243 3.79 21.90 13.81
C GLY A 243 5.25 21.50 14.00
N GLU A 244 5.52 20.75 15.05
CA GLU A 244 6.83 20.17 15.35
C GLU A 244 6.91 18.74 14.85
N ILE A 245 8.05 18.35 14.25
CA ILE A 245 8.33 16.99 13.80
C ILE A 245 9.61 16.51 14.48
N LYS A 246 9.52 15.36 15.12
CA LYS A 246 10.66 14.70 15.78
C LYS A 246 10.91 13.35 15.13
N THR A 247 11.96 13.28 14.32
CA THR A 247 12.43 12.06 13.66
C THR A 247 13.43 11.30 14.52
N ARG A 248 13.84 10.10 14.12
CA ARG A 248 14.74 9.19 14.87
C ARG A 248 14.25 8.95 16.30
N THR A 249 12.94 8.92 16.50
CA THR A 249 12.33 8.84 17.83
C THR A 249 11.28 7.74 17.84
N LEU A 250 11.60 6.62 18.48
CA LEU A 250 10.72 5.47 18.60
C LEU A 250 9.88 5.59 19.88
N VAL A 251 8.57 5.69 19.76
CA VAL A 251 7.64 5.58 20.89
C VAL A 251 7.59 4.12 21.35
N THR A 252 7.86 3.89 22.63
CA THR A 252 7.94 2.54 23.25
C THR A 252 6.84 2.29 24.28
N SER A 253 6.17 3.34 24.78
CA SER A 253 5.10 3.21 25.76
C SER A 253 4.05 4.30 25.57
N LEU A 254 2.80 3.93 25.83
CA LEU A 254 1.65 4.83 25.91
C LEU A 254 0.96 4.62 27.25
N ASP A 255 0.80 5.69 28.03
CA ASP A 255 -0.04 5.70 29.23
C ASP A 255 -1.27 6.61 29.02
N PRO A 256 -2.42 6.02 28.72
CA PRO A 256 -3.64 6.80 28.50
C PRO A 256 -4.19 7.49 29.75
N ALA A 257 -3.85 7.01 30.94
CA ALA A 257 -4.33 7.59 32.20
C ALA A 257 -3.63 8.91 32.51
N SER A 258 -2.30 8.97 32.31
CA SER A 258 -1.50 10.19 32.42
C SER A 258 -1.47 11.02 31.13
N ARG A 259 -2.08 10.53 30.03
CA ARG A 259 -2.04 11.13 28.69
C ARG A 259 -0.62 11.41 28.25
N SER A 260 0.24 10.40 28.30
CA SER A 260 1.63 10.53 27.92
C SER A 260 2.11 9.40 27.01
N VAL A 261 3.12 9.70 26.19
CA VAL A 261 3.92 8.73 25.47
C VAL A 261 5.37 8.85 25.90
N ILE A 262 6.09 7.73 25.88
CA ILE A 262 7.50 7.66 26.25
C ILE A 262 8.27 7.10 25.04
N ASP A 263 9.37 7.75 24.68
CA ASP A 263 10.26 7.27 23.62
C ASP A 263 11.33 6.29 24.15
N ALA A 264 12.12 5.72 23.24
CA ALA A 264 13.18 4.77 23.57
C ALA A 264 14.30 5.37 24.44
N ASP A 265 14.46 6.70 24.42
CA ASP A 265 15.44 7.43 25.23
C ASP A 265 14.90 7.81 26.62
N GLY A 266 13.65 7.44 26.93
CA GLY A 266 12.98 7.74 28.20
C GLY A 266 12.36 9.14 28.28
N ASN A 267 12.33 9.91 27.19
CA ASN A 267 11.68 11.21 27.19
C ASN A 267 10.16 11.02 27.22
N THR A 268 9.48 11.82 28.04
CA THR A 268 8.03 11.81 28.19
C THR A 268 7.40 13.04 27.51
N TYR A 269 6.35 12.80 26.72
CA TYR A 269 5.56 13.82 26.03
C TYR A 269 4.11 13.69 26.44
N HIS A 270 3.46 14.80 26.82
CA HIS A 270 2.08 14.85 27.27
C HIS A 270 1.17 15.39 26.18
N TYR A 271 -0.05 14.86 26.09
CA TYR A 271 -1.02 15.23 25.08
C TYR A 271 -2.42 15.49 25.65
N GLU A 272 -3.19 16.35 25.02
CA GLU A 272 -4.64 16.41 25.23
C GLU A 272 -5.33 15.31 24.41
N GLN A 273 -4.90 15.11 23.16
CA GLN A 273 -5.38 14.09 22.24
C GLN A 273 -4.19 13.44 21.52
N LEU A 274 -4.30 12.15 21.22
CA LEU A 274 -3.28 11.40 20.48
C LEU A 274 -3.89 10.79 19.23
N ILE A 275 -3.16 10.85 18.11
CA ILE A 275 -3.49 10.14 16.87
C ILE A 275 -2.39 9.12 16.61
N TRP A 276 -2.74 7.84 16.67
CA TRP A 276 -1.83 6.76 16.36
C TRP A 276 -1.92 6.44 14.86
N ALA A 277 -0.86 6.68 14.12
CA ALA A 277 -0.77 6.49 12.67
C ALA A 277 0.33 5.48 12.29
N ALA A 278 0.61 4.53 13.18
CA ALA A 278 1.56 3.44 13.02
C ALA A 278 0.83 2.07 13.09
N ASP A 279 1.59 0.99 13.24
CA ASP A 279 1.04 -0.36 13.35
C ASP A 279 0.03 -0.49 14.52
N LEU A 280 -1.12 -1.09 14.23
CA LEU A 280 -2.22 -1.12 15.20
C LEU A 280 -2.01 -2.17 16.29
N LYS A 281 -1.36 -3.30 15.99
CA LYS A 281 -1.02 -4.30 17.02
C LYS A 281 -0.13 -3.66 18.10
N ARG A 282 0.83 -2.82 17.68
CA ARG A 282 1.72 -2.10 18.60
C ARG A 282 0.97 -1.12 19.50
N LEU A 283 -0.02 -0.38 18.99
CA LEU A 283 -0.83 0.52 19.83
C LEU A 283 -1.38 -0.21 21.06
N TYR A 284 -2.00 -1.37 20.83
CA TYR A 284 -2.69 -2.08 21.90
C TYR A 284 -1.73 -2.88 22.82
N THR A 285 -0.63 -3.40 22.29
CA THR A 285 0.33 -4.17 23.09
C THR A 285 1.22 -3.30 23.98
N MET A 286 1.53 -2.06 23.56
CA MET A 286 2.37 -1.15 24.33
C MET A 286 1.61 -0.24 25.30
N SER A 287 0.28 -0.21 25.22
CA SER A 287 -0.55 0.65 26.07
C SER A 287 -0.60 0.18 27.51
N ASN A 288 -0.22 1.04 28.45
CA ASN A 288 -0.36 0.76 29.87
C ASN A 288 -1.82 0.92 30.32
N THR A 289 -2.46 -0.19 30.66
CA THR A 289 -3.88 -0.21 31.02
C THR A 289 -4.13 -0.18 32.54
N LYS A 290 -3.08 -0.27 33.38
CA LYS A 290 -3.21 -0.48 34.84
C LYS A 290 -4.09 0.56 35.52
N ASN A 291 -3.94 1.82 35.14
CA ASN A 291 -4.63 2.96 35.77
C ASN A 291 -5.92 3.38 35.06
N LEU A 292 -6.38 2.60 34.06
CA LEU A 292 -7.65 2.86 33.39
C LEU A 292 -8.85 2.28 34.14
N PRO A 293 -10.03 2.89 34.01
CA PRO A 293 -11.29 2.31 34.54
C PRO A 293 -11.51 0.87 34.01
N PRO A 294 -12.13 -0.04 34.81
CA PRO A 294 -12.32 -1.43 34.42
C PRO A 294 -12.98 -1.61 33.05
N ALA A 295 -14.02 -0.85 32.74
CA ALA A 295 -14.72 -0.92 31.46
C ALA A 295 -13.82 -0.59 30.25
N HIS A 296 -12.83 0.29 30.38
CA HIS A 296 -11.85 0.57 29.33
C HIS A 296 -10.84 -0.56 29.21
N ARG A 297 -10.37 -1.12 30.33
CA ARG A 297 -9.45 -2.27 30.34
C ARG A 297 -10.04 -3.48 29.62
N GLU A 298 -11.30 -3.82 29.91
CA GLU A 298 -12.01 -4.94 29.26
C GLU A 298 -12.14 -4.72 27.75
N LYS A 299 -12.55 -3.54 27.30
CA LYS A 299 -12.64 -3.20 25.88
C LYS A 299 -11.27 -3.28 25.17
N MET A 300 -10.22 -2.81 25.84
CA MET A 300 -8.86 -2.86 25.30
C MET A 300 -8.38 -4.32 25.20
N ALA A 301 -8.58 -5.12 26.25
CA ALA A 301 -8.21 -6.55 26.24
C ALA A 301 -8.92 -7.31 25.12
N ALA A 302 -10.22 -7.07 24.95
CA ALA A 302 -11.01 -7.67 23.86
C ALA A 302 -10.50 -7.26 22.48
N MET A 303 -10.16 -5.95 22.29
CA MET A 303 -9.60 -5.47 21.02
C MET A 303 -8.22 -6.04 20.79
N THR A 304 -7.34 -6.06 21.79
CA THR A 304 -6.00 -6.65 21.69
C THR A 304 -6.08 -8.11 21.26
N SER A 305 -6.92 -8.92 21.94
CA SER A 305 -7.12 -10.32 21.58
C SER A 305 -7.61 -10.46 20.14
N LYS A 306 -8.59 -9.64 19.73
CA LYS A 306 -9.09 -9.65 18.35
C LYS A 306 -7.99 -9.35 17.32
N LEU A 307 -7.19 -8.28 17.55
CA LEU A 307 -6.15 -7.88 16.61
C LEU A 307 -5.00 -8.90 16.50
N LEU A 308 -4.61 -9.52 17.62
CA LEU A 308 -3.53 -10.51 17.65
C LEU A 308 -3.91 -11.85 16.99
N GLN A 309 -5.20 -12.14 16.79
CA GLN A 309 -5.68 -13.31 16.05
C GLN A 309 -5.62 -13.11 14.53
N HIS A 310 -5.37 -11.90 14.04
CA HIS A 310 -5.32 -11.61 12.61
C HIS A 310 -3.88 -11.33 12.18
N ARG A 311 -3.56 -11.74 10.95
CA ARG A 311 -2.24 -11.54 10.34
C ARG A 311 -2.20 -10.20 9.60
N GLY A 312 -0.99 -9.66 9.46
CA GLY A 312 -0.68 -8.63 8.47
C GLY A 312 -0.94 -9.15 7.06
N GLY A 313 -1.23 -8.24 6.14
CA GLY A 313 -1.39 -8.54 4.72
C GLY A 313 -0.08 -8.99 4.09
N ASP A 314 -0.17 -9.34 2.81
CA ASP A 314 0.99 -9.79 2.05
C ASP A 314 2.14 -8.78 2.13
N SER A 315 3.35 -9.33 2.16
CA SER A 315 4.58 -8.59 2.04
C SER A 315 5.16 -8.73 0.63
N VAL A 316 6.29 -8.09 0.38
CA VAL A 316 6.97 -8.15 -0.90
C VAL A 316 8.47 -8.39 -0.72
N PHE A 317 9.06 -9.07 -1.70
CA PHE A 317 10.49 -9.01 -1.97
C PHE A 317 10.70 -7.96 -3.07
N THR A 318 11.52 -6.96 -2.82
CA THR A 318 11.81 -5.90 -3.78
C THR A 318 13.29 -5.87 -4.10
N LEU A 319 13.60 -6.05 -5.37
CA LEU A 319 14.95 -5.98 -5.95
C LEU A 319 15.14 -4.61 -6.62
N PHE A 320 16.22 -3.94 -6.27
CA PHE A 320 16.66 -2.68 -6.85
C PHE A 320 17.87 -2.94 -7.72
N LEU A 321 17.80 -2.56 -8.99
CA LEU A 321 18.84 -2.78 -9.98
C LEU A 321 19.36 -1.44 -10.49
N GLN A 322 20.68 -1.33 -10.60
CA GLN A 322 21.39 -0.23 -11.23
C GLN A 322 21.96 -0.74 -12.55
N VAL A 323 21.52 -0.18 -13.68
CA VAL A 323 21.82 -0.69 -15.03
C VAL A 323 22.52 0.39 -15.85
N ASN A 324 23.60 0.01 -16.53
CA ASN A 324 24.39 0.88 -17.39
C ASN A 324 23.82 0.90 -18.83
N LEU A 325 22.55 1.26 -18.94
CA LEU A 325 21.80 1.47 -20.18
C LEU A 325 20.83 2.64 -19.97
N PRO A 326 20.57 3.42 -21.02
CA PRO A 326 19.60 4.51 -20.96
C PRO A 326 18.16 3.95 -20.77
N ALA A 327 17.30 4.72 -20.10
CA ALA A 327 15.94 4.28 -19.76
C ALA A 327 15.10 3.98 -21.02
N GLU A 328 15.33 4.67 -22.12
CA GLU A 328 14.64 4.49 -23.39
C GLU A 328 14.80 3.06 -23.93
N THR A 329 15.90 2.37 -23.62
CA THR A 329 16.12 0.97 -24.00
C THR A 329 14.98 0.09 -23.45
N PHE A 330 14.58 0.33 -22.22
CA PHE A 330 13.49 -0.38 -21.56
C PHE A 330 12.12 0.20 -21.96
N GLY A 331 12.04 1.52 -22.19
CA GLY A 331 10.85 2.21 -22.67
C GLY A 331 10.36 1.76 -24.04
N ASN A 332 11.26 1.25 -24.88
CA ASN A 332 10.91 0.63 -26.16
C ASN A 332 10.21 -0.76 -26.00
N ILE A 333 10.26 -1.35 -24.81
CA ILE A 333 9.66 -2.63 -24.49
C ILE A 333 8.32 -2.45 -23.76
N ALA A 334 8.31 -1.61 -22.70
CA ALA A 334 7.14 -1.39 -21.87
C ALA A 334 7.19 -0.01 -21.21
N HIS A 335 6.05 0.47 -20.71
CA HIS A 335 5.98 1.69 -19.90
C HIS A 335 6.75 1.57 -18.58
N GLY A 336 7.00 2.71 -17.94
CA GLY A 336 7.73 2.80 -16.66
C GLY A 336 7.03 2.18 -15.44
N HIS A 337 5.84 1.62 -15.60
CA HIS A 337 5.16 0.75 -14.63
C HIS A 337 4.62 -0.47 -15.38
N PHE A 338 5.14 -1.64 -15.10
CA PHE A 338 4.93 -2.82 -15.92
C PHE A 338 4.67 -4.06 -15.05
N PHE A 339 3.53 -4.72 -15.27
CA PHE A 339 3.24 -6.02 -14.69
C PHE A 339 3.55 -7.10 -15.72
N TYR A 340 4.52 -7.94 -15.41
CA TYR A 340 5.05 -8.94 -16.33
C TYR A 340 4.97 -10.35 -15.76
N THR A 341 4.37 -11.26 -16.51
CA THR A 341 4.26 -12.68 -16.18
C THR A 341 5.04 -13.48 -17.20
N PRO A 342 6.14 -14.17 -16.81
CA PRO A 342 7.01 -14.89 -17.76
C PRO A 342 6.34 -16.07 -18.47
N SER A 343 5.32 -16.67 -17.84
CA SER A 343 4.66 -17.89 -18.32
C SER A 343 3.15 -17.80 -18.19
N ASP A 344 2.42 -18.39 -19.13
CA ASP A 344 0.96 -18.50 -19.11
C ASP A 344 0.43 -19.70 -18.30
N LYS A 345 1.32 -20.43 -17.58
CA LYS A 345 0.93 -21.59 -16.77
C LYS A 345 0.27 -21.23 -15.44
N GLY A 346 0.47 -19.98 -14.97
CA GLY A 346 0.00 -19.55 -13.66
C GLY A 346 0.77 -20.17 -12.48
N LEU A 347 0.61 -19.60 -11.30
CA LEU A 347 1.28 -20.08 -10.07
C LEU A 347 0.75 -21.42 -9.56
N GLY A 348 -0.54 -21.69 -9.76
CA GLY A 348 -1.16 -22.95 -9.38
C GLY A 348 -0.89 -23.38 -7.94
N GLU A 349 -0.56 -24.65 -7.78
CA GLU A 349 -0.29 -25.25 -6.47
C GLU A 349 1.01 -24.77 -5.81
N VAL A 350 1.96 -24.22 -6.60
CA VAL A 350 3.24 -23.70 -6.10
C VAL A 350 3.02 -22.62 -5.03
N HIS A 351 2.04 -21.77 -5.24
CA HIS A 351 1.73 -20.67 -4.29
C HIS A 351 0.78 -21.08 -3.16
N ARG A 352 -0.08 -22.07 -3.39
CA ARG A 352 -1.09 -22.52 -2.42
C ARG A 352 -0.58 -23.71 -1.61
N THR A 353 -0.69 -24.88 -2.17
CA THR A 353 -0.47 -26.14 -1.45
C THR A 353 1.00 -26.38 -1.13
N GLU A 354 1.91 -26.09 -2.07
CA GLU A 354 3.33 -26.40 -1.87
C GLU A 354 4.00 -25.44 -0.87
N LEU A 355 3.64 -24.14 -0.91
CA LEU A 355 4.13 -23.18 0.08
C LEU A 355 3.65 -23.57 1.49
N ASP A 356 2.36 -23.88 1.65
CA ASP A 356 1.81 -24.29 2.94
C ASP A 356 2.51 -25.56 3.47
N GLN A 357 2.75 -26.56 2.60
CA GLN A 357 3.49 -27.77 2.96
C GLN A 357 4.96 -27.49 3.36
N LEU A 358 5.64 -26.55 2.68
CA LEU A 358 6.99 -26.13 3.07
C LEU A 358 6.96 -25.51 4.47
N LEU A 359 6.01 -24.63 4.73
CA LEU A 359 5.89 -23.94 6.02
C LEU A 359 5.56 -24.91 7.16
N GLU A 360 4.70 -25.90 6.92
CA GLU A 360 4.32 -26.91 7.91
C GLU A 360 5.49 -27.85 8.27
N LYS A 361 6.34 -28.18 7.29
CA LYS A 361 7.47 -29.11 7.47
C LYS A 361 8.71 -28.48 8.11
N PHE A 362 8.79 -27.15 8.22
CA PHE A 362 9.94 -26.54 8.91
C PHE A 362 10.03 -26.99 10.38
N PRO A 363 11.24 -27.30 10.90
CA PRO A 363 12.57 -27.08 10.28
C PRO A 363 13.13 -28.27 9.47
N GLU A 364 12.33 -29.29 9.17
CA GLU A 364 12.79 -30.54 8.53
C GLU A 364 13.03 -30.39 7.02
N VAL A 365 12.55 -29.32 6.41
CA VAL A 365 12.70 -29.02 4.98
C VAL A 365 14.19 -28.72 4.65
N SER A 366 14.71 -29.37 3.63
CA SER A 366 16.06 -29.09 3.14
C SER A 366 16.12 -27.76 2.38
N GLN A 367 17.31 -27.15 2.36
CA GLN A 367 17.54 -25.93 1.57
C GLN A 367 17.27 -26.18 0.06
N GLU A 368 17.60 -27.35 -0.45
CA GLU A 368 17.38 -27.74 -1.84
C GLU A 368 15.89 -27.77 -2.20
N GLU A 369 15.02 -28.29 -1.33
CA GLU A 369 13.57 -28.30 -1.54
C GLU A 369 13.03 -26.85 -1.60
N VAL A 370 13.47 -25.98 -0.68
CA VAL A 370 13.06 -24.57 -0.69
C VAL A 370 13.54 -23.85 -1.95
N LEU A 371 14.78 -24.07 -2.39
CA LEU A 371 15.32 -23.45 -3.60
C LEU A 371 14.66 -23.99 -4.88
N THR A 372 14.30 -25.27 -4.92
CA THR A 372 13.54 -25.86 -6.03
C THR A 372 12.13 -25.26 -6.13
N TRP A 373 11.46 -25.08 -4.99
CA TRP A 373 10.19 -24.37 -4.93
C TRP A 373 10.35 -22.91 -5.40
N LEU A 374 11.38 -22.20 -4.92
CA LEU A 374 11.65 -20.80 -5.27
C LEU A 374 11.83 -20.61 -6.78
N ASP A 375 12.54 -21.53 -7.44
CA ASP A 375 12.75 -21.50 -8.89
C ASP A 375 11.43 -21.52 -9.66
N ARG A 376 10.48 -22.36 -9.25
CA ARG A 376 9.15 -22.42 -9.88
C ARG A 376 8.30 -21.21 -9.50
N TYR A 377 8.36 -20.80 -8.23
CA TYR A 377 7.61 -19.66 -7.74
C TYR A 377 7.95 -18.38 -8.51
N ILE A 378 9.24 -18.10 -8.70
CA ILE A 378 9.69 -16.91 -9.45
C ILE A 378 9.38 -17.04 -10.95
N GLY A 379 9.61 -18.22 -11.52
CA GLY A 379 9.41 -18.45 -12.96
C GLY A 379 7.95 -18.41 -13.43
N LEU A 380 6.98 -18.53 -12.51
CA LEU A 380 5.54 -18.51 -12.81
C LEU A 380 4.84 -17.23 -12.31
N ASN A 381 5.52 -16.40 -11.49
CA ASN A 381 4.90 -15.27 -10.82
C ASN A 381 4.79 -14.02 -11.73
N THR A 382 3.94 -13.08 -11.33
CA THR A 382 3.84 -11.76 -11.97
C THR A 382 4.77 -10.78 -11.28
N PHE A 383 5.71 -10.22 -12.03
CA PHE A 383 6.62 -9.18 -11.57
C PHE A 383 5.96 -7.80 -11.68
N GLU A 384 6.00 -7.00 -10.62
CA GLU A 384 5.77 -5.56 -10.70
C GLU A 384 7.10 -4.85 -10.94
N ILE A 385 7.27 -4.29 -12.12
CA ILE A 385 8.48 -3.61 -12.56
C ILE A 385 8.21 -2.11 -12.62
N SER A 386 9.06 -1.30 -11.97
CA SER A 386 9.01 0.15 -12.09
C SER A 386 10.36 0.70 -12.51
N ILE A 387 10.35 1.56 -13.52
CA ILE A 387 11.52 2.29 -14.02
C ILE A 387 11.23 3.78 -13.84
N PRO A 388 11.63 4.36 -12.68
CA PRO A 388 11.33 5.75 -12.36
C PRO A 388 11.85 6.74 -13.42
N ALA A 389 13.00 6.47 -14.03
CA ALA A 389 13.60 7.33 -15.04
C ALA A 389 12.76 7.48 -16.34
N LEU A 390 11.85 6.54 -16.61
CA LEU A 390 10.86 6.66 -17.71
C LEU A 390 9.70 7.61 -17.38
N LYS A 391 9.55 7.96 -16.10
CA LYS A 391 8.53 8.92 -15.63
C LYS A 391 9.17 10.30 -15.38
N ASP A 392 10.39 10.30 -14.87
CA ASP A 392 11.20 11.49 -14.61
C ASP A 392 12.69 11.17 -14.81
N PRO A 393 13.33 11.71 -15.86
CA PRO A 393 14.74 11.44 -16.15
C PRO A 393 15.71 11.76 -15.00
N SER A 394 15.35 12.65 -14.08
CA SER A 394 16.17 12.99 -12.91
C SER A 394 16.32 11.85 -11.89
N MET A 395 15.59 10.76 -12.07
CA MET A 395 15.60 9.60 -11.15
C MET A 395 16.80 8.67 -11.35
N ALA A 396 17.61 8.87 -12.38
CA ALA A 396 18.84 8.11 -12.61
C ALA A 396 19.94 9.00 -13.18
N PRO A 397 21.22 8.63 -13.04
CA PRO A 397 22.30 9.31 -13.75
C PRO A 397 22.14 9.20 -15.26
N GLU A 398 22.64 10.20 -16.00
CA GLU A 398 22.58 10.22 -17.46
C GLU A 398 23.14 8.93 -18.09
N GLY A 399 22.42 8.36 -19.06
CA GLY A 399 22.76 7.10 -19.73
C GLY A 399 22.60 5.83 -18.89
N LYS A 400 21.99 5.94 -17.69
CA LYS A 400 21.77 4.80 -16.79
C LYS A 400 20.30 4.67 -16.39
N THR A 401 19.93 3.50 -15.85
CA THR A 401 18.57 3.19 -15.44
C THR A 401 18.56 2.56 -14.05
N GLY A 402 17.75 3.12 -13.15
CA GLY A 402 17.31 2.44 -11.93
C GLY A 402 16.04 1.63 -12.22
N MET A 403 16.05 0.35 -11.88
CA MET A 403 14.88 -0.52 -12.02
C MET A 403 14.49 -1.07 -10.64
N ILE A 404 13.21 -1.11 -10.35
CA ILE A 404 12.63 -1.65 -9.13
C ILE A 404 11.74 -2.82 -9.53
N VAL A 405 12.01 -4.01 -9.01
CA VAL A 405 11.28 -5.23 -9.35
C VAL A 405 10.75 -5.86 -8.08
N SER A 406 9.45 -6.05 -7.99
CA SER A 406 8.80 -6.61 -6.79
C SER A 406 8.02 -7.89 -7.13
N LEU A 407 8.05 -8.82 -6.19
CA LEU A 407 7.17 -9.98 -6.13
C LEU A 407 6.51 -10.03 -4.75
N LEU A 408 5.27 -10.48 -4.68
CA LEU A 408 4.67 -10.82 -3.39
C LEU A 408 5.54 -11.90 -2.72
N ALA A 409 5.68 -11.85 -1.41
CA ALA A 409 6.55 -12.77 -0.69
C ALA A 409 5.98 -13.10 0.70
N GLU A 410 5.95 -14.39 1.03
CA GLU A 410 5.41 -14.88 2.30
C GLU A 410 6.40 -14.56 3.45
N TYR A 411 5.98 -13.70 4.38
CA TYR A 411 6.79 -13.28 5.53
C TYR A 411 7.25 -14.47 6.38
N GLU A 412 6.36 -15.43 6.64
CA GLU A 412 6.66 -16.57 7.51
C GLU A 412 7.78 -17.45 6.95
N LEU A 413 7.87 -17.57 5.61
CA LEU A 413 8.97 -18.30 4.96
C LEU A 413 10.32 -17.63 5.26
N PHE A 414 10.40 -16.31 5.08
CA PHE A 414 11.64 -15.55 5.37
C PHE A 414 12.03 -15.64 6.84
N LYS A 415 11.06 -15.61 7.75
CA LYS A 415 11.28 -15.73 9.19
C LYS A 415 11.83 -17.10 9.54
N LYS A 416 11.23 -18.19 9.05
CA LYS A 416 11.70 -19.55 9.29
C LYS A 416 13.11 -19.78 8.72
N ILE A 417 13.40 -19.26 7.54
CA ILE A 417 14.73 -19.30 6.94
C ILE A 417 15.75 -18.52 7.77
N GLN A 418 15.37 -17.35 8.32
CA GLN A 418 16.22 -16.59 9.23
C GLN A 418 16.52 -17.37 10.52
N GLU A 419 15.50 -18.00 11.12
CA GLU A 419 15.64 -18.85 12.30
C GLU A 419 16.53 -20.08 12.02
N ALA A 420 16.49 -20.61 10.80
CA ALA A 420 17.38 -21.67 10.32
C ALA A 420 18.79 -21.21 9.94
N GLY A 421 19.06 -19.89 9.95
CA GLY A 421 20.41 -19.32 9.85
C GLY A 421 20.98 -19.12 8.44
N TRP A 422 20.17 -19.24 7.36
CA TRP A 422 20.63 -19.10 5.98
C TRP A 422 19.85 -18.06 5.12
N LEU A 423 19.33 -17.04 5.79
CA LEU A 423 18.59 -15.95 5.12
C LEU A 423 19.39 -15.23 4.04
N LYS A 424 20.71 -15.08 4.24
CA LYS A 424 21.58 -14.39 3.30
C LYS A 424 21.70 -15.17 1.98
N GLU A 425 21.90 -16.46 2.07
CA GLU A 425 21.97 -17.36 0.92
C GLU A 425 20.65 -17.42 0.17
N PHE A 426 19.54 -17.51 0.88
CA PHE A 426 18.20 -17.46 0.29
C PHE A 426 17.92 -16.14 -0.42
N THR A 427 18.29 -15.01 0.20
CA THR A 427 18.12 -13.68 -0.39
C THR A 427 18.90 -13.57 -1.71
N LEU A 428 20.16 -14.04 -1.72
CA LEU A 428 20.98 -14.04 -2.92
C LEU A 428 20.42 -14.96 -4.02
N ALA A 429 19.90 -16.13 -3.66
CA ALA A 429 19.25 -17.04 -4.60
C ALA A 429 18.00 -16.39 -5.21
N PHE A 430 17.20 -15.71 -4.38
CA PHE A 430 16.00 -14.97 -4.83
C PHE A 430 16.38 -13.87 -5.84
N GLU A 431 17.33 -13.01 -5.50
CA GLU A 431 17.85 -11.95 -6.39
C GLU A 431 18.34 -12.53 -7.73
N THR A 432 19.21 -13.55 -7.64
CA THR A 432 19.82 -14.20 -8.82
C THR A 432 18.75 -14.78 -9.74
N LYS A 433 17.75 -15.45 -9.17
CA LYS A 433 16.67 -16.05 -9.96
C LYS A 433 15.77 -14.99 -10.60
N MET A 434 15.44 -13.92 -9.90
CA MET A 434 14.67 -12.80 -10.48
C MET A 434 15.40 -12.20 -11.68
N ILE A 435 16.70 -11.91 -11.54
CA ILE A 435 17.53 -11.37 -12.62
C ILE A 435 17.59 -12.36 -13.78
N GLN A 436 17.78 -13.65 -13.50
CA GLN A 436 17.81 -14.69 -14.52
C GLN A 436 16.51 -14.72 -15.32
N VAL A 437 15.36 -14.80 -14.66
CA VAL A 437 14.05 -14.86 -15.33
C VAL A 437 13.81 -13.63 -16.20
N LEU A 438 14.12 -12.43 -15.71
CA LEU A 438 13.96 -11.19 -16.49
C LEU A 438 14.91 -11.14 -17.69
N ASN A 439 16.16 -11.59 -17.51
CA ASN A 439 17.16 -11.64 -18.60
C ASN A 439 16.78 -12.66 -19.67
N ASP A 440 16.31 -13.84 -19.26
CA ASP A 440 15.98 -14.93 -20.18
C ASP A 440 14.63 -14.72 -20.89
N SER A 441 13.88 -13.69 -20.50
CA SER A 441 12.58 -13.37 -21.07
C SER A 441 12.49 -11.95 -21.64
N VAL A 442 12.11 -10.98 -20.84
CA VAL A 442 11.71 -9.63 -21.31
C VAL A 442 12.87 -8.66 -21.51
N TYR A 443 14.00 -8.85 -20.80
CA TYR A 443 15.16 -7.95 -20.85
C TYR A 443 16.47 -8.70 -21.10
N PRO A 444 16.69 -9.28 -22.30
CA PRO A 444 17.85 -10.15 -22.57
C PRO A 444 19.22 -9.47 -22.45
N MET A 445 19.24 -8.12 -22.34
CA MET A 445 20.46 -7.34 -22.13
C MET A 445 20.76 -7.05 -20.64
N LEU A 446 19.87 -7.43 -19.70
CA LEU A 446 19.91 -6.95 -18.33
C LEU A 446 21.18 -7.35 -17.59
N ARG A 447 21.57 -8.62 -17.67
CA ARG A 447 22.70 -9.19 -16.93
C ARG A 447 24.03 -8.55 -17.31
N ASP A 448 24.25 -8.34 -18.60
CA ASP A 448 25.51 -7.82 -19.13
C ASP A 448 25.75 -6.35 -18.80
N HIS A 449 24.69 -5.62 -18.43
CA HIS A 449 24.75 -4.19 -18.13
C HIS A 449 24.45 -3.87 -16.67
N LEU A 450 24.31 -4.90 -15.83
CA LEU A 450 24.07 -4.70 -14.39
C LEU A 450 25.33 -4.19 -13.69
N ILE A 451 25.25 -3.05 -13.00
CA ILE A 451 26.38 -2.42 -12.30
C ILE A 451 26.19 -2.40 -10.77
N GLY A 452 24.99 -2.69 -10.27
CA GLY A 452 24.72 -2.80 -8.85
C GLY A 452 23.33 -3.37 -8.59
N GLN A 453 23.19 -4.04 -7.45
CA GLN A 453 21.92 -4.59 -6.97
C GLN A 453 21.86 -4.64 -5.46
N PHE A 454 20.65 -4.54 -4.92
CA PHE A 454 20.34 -4.81 -3.52
C PHE A 454 18.83 -5.10 -3.38
N SER A 455 18.41 -5.67 -2.27
CA SER A 455 17.00 -6.01 -2.07
C SER A 455 16.46 -5.62 -0.70
N PHE A 456 15.12 -5.48 -0.62
CA PHE A 456 14.37 -5.42 0.62
C PHE A 456 13.51 -6.67 0.72
N THR A 457 13.67 -7.38 1.83
CA THR A 457 12.90 -8.58 2.17
C THR A 457 11.68 -8.23 3.04
N PRO A 458 10.70 -9.12 3.19
CA PRO A 458 9.61 -8.95 4.15
C PRO A 458 10.07 -8.57 5.57
N LEU A 459 11.17 -9.16 6.03
CA LEU A 459 11.75 -8.85 7.35
C LEU A 459 12.34 -7.44 7.42
N SER A 460 13.00 -6.99 6.35
CA SER A 460 13.55 -5.64 6.29
C SER A 460 12.45 -4.57 6.19
N ILE A 461 11.32 -4.90 5.58
CA ILE A 461 10.13 -4.02 5.55
C ILE A 461 9.56 -3.88 6.97
N GLU A 462 9.35 -4.98 7.68
CA GLU A 462 8.91 -4.94 9.08
C GLU A 462 9.84 -4.07 9.94
N GLN A 463 11.13 -4.28 9.82
CA GLN A 463 12.13 -3.50 10.59
C GLN A 463 12.08 -2.00 10.25
N ARG A 464 12.07 -1.65 8.97
CA ARG A 464 12.13 -0.25 8.49
C ARG A 464 10.81 0.50 8.68
N VAL A 465 9.71 -0.10 8.27
CA VAL A 465 8.39 0.54 8.34
C VAL A 465 7.74 0.35 9.71
N GLY A 466 8.02 -0.77 10.38
CA GLY A 466 7.40 -1.15 11.65
C GLY A 466 6.01 -1.75 11.46
N SER A 467 5.73 -2.23 10.25
CA SER A 467 4.48 -2.91 9.90
C SER A 467 4.56 -4.37 10.34
N SER A 468 3.60 -4.85 11.10
CA SER A 468 3.53 -6.26 11.54
C SER A 468 3.60 -7.19 10.34
N GLU A 469 4.49 -8.21 10.43
CA GLU A 469 4.68 -9.25 9.41
C GLU A 469 5.06 -8.66 8.03
N GLY A 470 5.69 -7.48 8.00
CA GLY A 470 6.08 -6.81 6.76
C GLY A 470 4.90 -6.39 5.86
N GLY A 471 3.67 -6.43 6.37
CA GLY A 471 2.45 -6.16 5.60
C GLY A 471 2.44 -4.77 4.97
N ILE A 472 2.23 -4.70 3.64
CA ILE A 472 2.26 -3.43 2.90
C ILE A 472 0.88 -2.78 2.73
N THR A 473 -0.20 -3.50 3.02
CA THR A 473 -1.59 -3.03 2.88
C THR A 473 -2.42 -3.09 4.17
N GLY A 474 -1.76 -3.25 5.33
CA GLY A 474 -2.42 -3.46 6.62
C GLY A 474 -2.75 -4.93 6.85
N TRP A 475 -4.03 -5.26 7.05
CA TRP A 475 -4.49 -6.61 7.37
C TRP A 475 -4.58 -7.52 6.15
N ALA A 476 -4.27 -8.82 6.34
CA ALA A 476 -4.54 -9.85 5.35
C ALA A 476 -6.05 -9.91 5.04
N PHE A 477 -6.39 -10.10 3.76
CA PHE A 477 -7.77 -10.31 3.37
C PHE A 477 -8.25 -11.69 3.84
N GLY A 478 -9.49 -11.75 4.35
CA GLY A 478 -10.07 -12.96 4.88
C GLY A 478 -11.57 -12.81 5.14
N GLU A 479 -12.21 -13.85 5.67
CA GLU A 479 -13.66 -13.85 5.93
C GLU A 479 -14.09 -12.79 6.96
N SER A 480 -13.27 -12.57 7.99
CA SER A 480 -13.51 -11.53 9.00
C SER A 480 -12.37 -10.55 9.06
N MET A 481 -12.70 -9.26 8.94
CA MET A 481 -11.73 -8.19 9.11
C MET A 481 -11.75 -7.69 10.56
N PRO A 482 -10.57 -7.44 11.17
CA PRO A 482 -10.53 -6.92 12.54
C PRO A 482 -10.97 -5.47 12.64
N VAL A 483 -11.06 -4.78 11.49
CA VAL A 483 -11.35 -3.34 11.36
C VAL A 483 -12.54 -3.10 10.41
N ILE A 484 -12.93 -1.84 10.28
CA ILE A 484 -14.04 -1.45 9.40
C ILE A 484 -13.64 -1.62 7.92
N ASP A 485 -14.56 -2.22 7.15
CA ASP A 485 -14.45 -2.49 5.71
C ASP A 485 -15.60 -1.87 4.89
N LYS A 486 -16.41 -1.00 5.53
CA LYS A 486 -17.58 -0.36 4.91
C LYS A 486 -17.36 1.14 4.81
N ILE A 487 -17.33 1.66 3.59
CA ILE A 487 -17.03 3.08 3.32
C ILE A 487 -18.06 4.03 3.95
N GLN A 488 -19.32 3.60 4.10
CA GLN A 488 -20.39 4.43 4.69
C GLN A 488 -20.16 4.78 6.16
N ILE A 489 -19.33 4.00 6.85
CA ILE A 489 -19.00 4.19 8.26
C ILE A 489 -17.48 4.33 8.48
N ALA A 490 -16.74 4.70 7.42
CA ALA A 490 -15.30 4.91 7.49
C ALA A 490 -14.89 5.92 8.58
N ASP A 491 -15.74 6.89 8.89
CA ASP A 491 -15.52 7.83 9.98
C ASP A 491 -15.45 7.19 11.38
N ARG A 492 -15.96 5.97 11.54
CA ARG A 492 -15.88 5.22 12.80
C ARG A 492 -14.58 4.44 12.93
N SER A 493 -13.88 4.17 11.82
CA SER A 493 -12.63 3.40 11.83
C SER A 493 -11.51 4.08 12.63
N VAL A 494 -11.57 5.39 12.77
CA VAL A 494 -10.55 6.18 13.47
C VAL A 494 -10.75 6.24 14.99
N ASN A 495 -11.85 5.69 15.53
CA ASN A 495 -12.10 5.65 16.96
C ASN A 495 -11.40 4.45 17.61
N THR A 496 -10.90 4.63 18.82
CA THR A 496 -10.37 3.55 19.66
C THR A 496 -11.17 3.43 20.96
N PRO A 497 -11.10 2.31 21.67
CA PRO A 497 -11.61 2.20 23.04
C PRO A 497 -10.72 2.90 24.07
N ILE A 498 -9.55 3.44 23.65
CA ILE A 498 -8.59 4.13 24.50
C ILE A 498 -9.01 5.59 24.66
N PRO A 499 -9.21 6.10 25.89
CA PRO A 499 -9.58 7.49 26.09
C PRO A 499 -8.58 8.47 25.47
N HIS A 500 -9.08 9.50 24.79
CA HIS A 500 -8.27 10.55 24.16
C HIS A 500 -7.31 10.07 23.05
N VAL A 501 -7.47 8.84 22.55
CA VAL A 501 -6.64 8.24 21.49
C VAL A 501 -7.50 7.94 20.28
N TYR A 502 -7.04 8.36 19.12
CA TYR A 502 -7.58 8.06 17.80
C TYR A 502 -6.54 7.28 17.00
N GLN A 503 -6.96 6.68 15.90
CA GLN A 503 -6.09 5.89 15.02
C GLN A 503 -6.27 6.31 13.57
N ALA A 504 -5.23 6.15 12.73
CA ALA A 504 -5.24 6.45 11.30
C ALA A 504 -4.30 5.53 10.52
N GLY A 505 -4.48 5.45 9.21
CA GLY A 505 -3.61 4.72 8.30
C GLY A 505 -4.18 3.40 7.81
N GLN A 506 -3.33 2.62 7.14
CA GLN A 506 -3.71 1.37 6.48
C GLN A 506 -4.21 0.27 7.45
N TRP A 507 -3.89 0.38 8.74
CA TRP A 507 -4.28 -0.59 9.75
C TRP A 507 -5.69 -0.37 10.33
N VAL A 508 -6.36 0.72 9.98
CA VAL A 508 -7.65 1.07 10.61
C VAL A 508 -8.85 0.88 9.69
N TYR A 509 -8.62 0.68 8.40
CA TYR A 509 -9.64 0.46 7.39
C TYR A 509 -9.15 -0.55 6.34
N SER A 510 -10.03 -1.43 5.85
CA SER A 510 -9.73 -2.40 4.79
C SER A 510 -10.74 -2.32 3.63
N PRO A 511 -10.29 -2.40 2.36
CA PRO A 511 -8.89 -2.43 1.92
C PRO A 511 -8.16 -1.11 2.17
N GLY A 512 -6.87 -1.22 2.55
CA GLY A 512 -5.98 -0.08 2.76
C GLY A 512 -5.49 0.55 1.45
N GLY A 513 -4.44 1.37 1.54
CA GLY A 513 -3.79 2.06 0.42
C GLY A 513 -3.59 3.54 0.71
N VAL A 514 -2.85 4.23 -0.17
CA VAL A 514 -2.50 5.64 0.04
C VAL A 514 -3.73 6.55 0.19
N PRO A 515 -4.76 6.49 -0.68
CA PRO A 515 -5.93 7.35 -0.54
C PRO A 515 -6.68 7.13 0.78
N MET A 516 -6.86 5.86 1.19
CA MET A 516 -7.56 5.54 2.43
C MET A 516 -6.73 5.92 3.67
N SER A 517 -5.41 5.83 3.60
CA SER A 517 -4.52 6.31 4.66
C SER A 517 -4.64 7.82 4.85
N ILE A 518 -4.67 8.58 3.77
CA ILE A 518 -4.91 10.03 3.78
C ILE A 518 -6.31 10.34 4.34
N LEU A 519 -7.35 9.65 3.86
CA LEU A 519 -8.72 9.86 4.33
C LEU A 519 -8.86 9.60 5.83
N THR A 520 -8.31 8.50 6.33
CA THR A 520 -8.37 8.18 7.76
C THR A 520 -7.56 9.16 8.61
N GLY A 521 -6.41 9.65 8.12
CA GLY A 521 -5.65 10.74 8.75
C GLY A 521 -6.49 12.01 8.92
N LYS A 522 -7.18 12.42 7.85
CA LYS A 522 -8.11 13.58 7.89
C LYS A 522 -9.28 13.34 8.83
N LEU A 523 -9.91 12.16 8.77
CA LEU A 523 -11.05 11.82 9.65
C LEU A 523 -10.65 11.79 11.12
N ALA A 524 -9.47 11.26 11.47
CA ALA A 524 -8.93 11.29 12.83
C ALA A 524 -8.71 12.73 13.30
N SER A 525 -8.09 13.55 12.45
CA SER A 525 -7.90 14.99 12.72
C SER A 525 -9.25 15.69 12.97
N ASP A 526 -10.27 15.45 12.13
CA ASP A 526 -11.59 16.07 12.29
C ASP A 526 -12.29 15.65 13.59
N LYS A 527 -12.13 14.38 14.02
CA LYS A 527 -12.67 13.91 15.30
C LYS A 527 -12.03 14.65 16.48
N VAL A 528 -10.70 14.82 16.44
CA VAL A 528 -9.96 15.59 17.45
C VAL A 528 -10.45 17.04 17.50
N LEU A 529 -10.59 17.69 16.35
CA LEU A 529 -11.00 19.10 16.27
C LEU A 529 -12.46 19.34 16.72
N LYS A 530 -13.34 18.35 16.56
CA LYS A 530 -14.75 18.44 16.99
C LYS A 530 -14.93 18.29 18.50
N LYS A 531 -14.00 17.65 19.21
CA LYS A 531 -14.04 17.64 20.67
C LYS A 531 -13.72 19.05 21.18
N LYS A 532 -14.70 19.70 21.80
CA LYS A 532 -14.48 20.95 22.55
C LYS A 532 -13.40 20.65 23.60
N VAL A 533 -12.43 21.56 23.72
CA VAL A 533 -11.52 21.59 24.86
C VAL A 533 -12.40 21.64 26.10
N GLU A 534 -12.43 20.57 26.88
CA GLU A 534 -12.96 20.64 28.24
C GLU A 534 -11.99 21.57 29.00
N ARG A 535 -12.42 22.84 29.16
CA ARG A 535 -11.72 23.86 29.94
C ARG A 535 -11.86 23.56 31.42
#